data_0fa7c245a5131214b0f7f6636f92ab70
#
_entry.id   0fa7c245a5131214b0f7f6636f92ab70
#
_cell.length_a   1.000
_cell.length_b   1.000
_cell.length_c   1.000
_cell.angle_alpha   90.00
_cell.angle_beta   90.00
_cell.angle_gamma   90.00
#
_symmetry.space_group_name_H-M   'P 1'
#
loop_
_entity.id
_entity.type
_entity.pdbx_description
1 polymer ?
#
loop_
_entity_poly.entity_id
_entity_poly.type
_entity_poly.pdbx_seq_one_letter_code
_entity_poly.pdbx_strand_id
1 'polypeptide(L)'
;MTKENFEHCLRLIAESEVETIDITGGAPEMNPHFEWFVTEVRKLNRRVIDRCNLTILSAPGFTHLPQFLAEHQVEVVASLPCYLEDNCDSQRGNGVFRKSVDALRLLNGLGYARSDGKLILSLVYNPVGPSLPPDQQKLEQAFRDQLWSRFGIEFNQLYTITNMPISRFLDDLINSERYDEYMSLLVSSFNRESIDGLMCRSTLSIDWQGYLFDCDFNQMLDLPLKNNSRQHISDFKLQDIQNHSIAVGRHCYGCTAGAGSSCRGALLAEATT
;
A
#
# COMPACT_ATOMS: atom_id res chain seq x y z
N MET A 1 -15.33 -5.60 -5.13
CA MET A 1 -16.32 -5.04 -4.20
C MET A 1 -17.56 -4.66 -4.98
N THR A 2 -18.76 -4.93 -4.46
CA THR A 2 -20.04 -4.55 -5.07
C THR A 2 -20.35 -3.08 -4.78
N LYS A 3 -21.29 -2.50 -5.56
CA LYS A 3 -21.74 -1.11 -5.31
C LYS A 3 -22.36 -0.94 -3.93
N GLU A 4 -23.14 -1.92 -3.48
CA GLU A 4 -23.76 -1.94 -2.17
C GLU A 4 -22.72 -1.87 -1.03
N ASN A 5 -21.64 -2.67 -1.11
CA ASN A 5 -20.56 -2.61 -0.14
C ASN A 5 -19.85 -1.25 -0.14
N PHE A 6 -19.65 -0.64 -1.31
CA PHE A 6 -19.14 0.73 -1.38
C PHE A 6 -20.10 1.76 -0.76
N GLU A 7 -21.40 1.60 -0.92
CA GLU A 7 -22.41 2.46 -0.28
C GLU A 7 -22.36 2.33 1.26
N HIS A 8 -22.16 1.13 1.78
CA HIS A 8 -21.92 0.92 3.21
C HIS A 8 -20.61 1.57 3.68
N CYS A 9 -19.53 1.50 2.88
CA CYS A 9 -18.29 2.22 3.17
C CYS A 9 -18.52 3.73 3.21
N LEU A 10 -19.24 4.30 2.23
CA LEU A 10 -19.55 5.73 2.20
C LEU A 10 -20.36 6.19 3.41
N ARG A 11 -21.34 5.39 3.86
CA ARG A 11 -22.07 5.64 5.11
C ARG A 11 -21.11 5.74 6.28
N LEU A 12 -20.23 4.73 6.46
CA LEU A 12 -19.27 4.71 7.56
C LEU A 12 -18.30 5.90 7.49
N ILE A 13 -17.83 6.25 6.30
CA ILE A 13 -16.96 7.41 6.08
C ILE A 13 -17.67 8.71 6.47
N ALA A 14 -18.94 8.86 6.10
CA ALA A 14 -19.73 10.05 6.42
C ALA A 14 -20.03 10.19 7.93
N GLU A 15 -20.21 9.07 8.64
CA GLU A 15 -20.47 9.00 10.07
C GLU A 15 -19.18 9.08 10.93
N SER A 16 -18.00 9.05 10.31
CA SER A 16 -16.69 9.00 10.99
C SER A 16 -15.87 10.26 10.76
N GLU A 17 -14.84 10.44 11.59
CA GLU A 17 -13.79 11.44 11.40
C GLU A 17 -12.59 10.91 10.59
N VAL A 18 -12.74 9.76 9.91
CA VAL A 18 -11.66 9.21 9.09
C VAL A 18 -11.25 10.20 8.00
N GLU A 19 -9.97 10.51 7.92
CA GLU A 19 -9.45 11.52 6.99
C GLU A 19 -9.03 10.94 5.65
N THR A 20 -8.61 9.68 5.64
CA THR A 20 -7.95 9.05 4.49
C THR A 20 -8.60 7.72 4.15
N ILE A 21 -8.91 7.54 2.88
CA ILE A 21 -9.37 6.28 2.29
C ILE A 21 -8.26 5.74 1.40
N ASP A 22 -7.72 4.59 1.77
CA ASP A 22 -6.64 3.90 1.07
C ASP A 22 -7.23 2.74 0.27
N ILE A 23 -7.24 2.86 -1.06
CA ILE A 23 -7.81 1.87 -1.96
C ILE A 23 -6.68 0.97 -2.46
N THR A 24 -6.79 -0.32 -2.15
CA THR A 24 -5.78 -1.31 -2.49
C THR A 24 -6.37 -2.55 -3.15
N GLY A 25 -5.51 -3.34 -3.79
CA GLY A 25 -5.86 -4.58 -4.47
C GLY A 25 -4.83 -4.94 -5.53
N GLY A 26 -5.19 -5.85 -6.46
CA GLY A 26 -4.32 -6.16 -7.61
C GLY A 26 -4.26 -5.01 -8.62
N ALA A 27 -5.42 -4.46 -8.94
CA ALA A 27 -5.64 -3.23 -9.71
C ALA A 27 -7.05 -2.72 -9.34
N PRO A 28 -7.18 -1.88 -8.29
CA PRO A 28 -8.49 -1.42 -7.82
C PRO A 28 -9.26 -0.65 -8.89
N GLU A 29 -8.56 -0.01 -9.81
CA GLU A 29 -9.08 0.76 -10.93
C GLU A 29 -9.92 -0.09 -11.91
N MET A 30 -9.72 -1.42 -11.93
CA MET A 30 -10.53 -2.34 -12.73
C MET A 30 -11.94 -2.56 -12.18
N ASN A 31 -12.21 -2.13 -10.94
CA ASN A 31 -13.55 -2.22 -10.40
C ASN A 31 -14.47 -1.21 -11.11
N PRO A 32 -15.63 -1.62 -11.67
CA PRO A 32 -16.52 -0.72 -12.43
C PRO A 32 -17.11 0.42 -11.59
N HIS A 33 -16.97 0.37 -10.28
CA HIS A 33 -17.44 1.40 -9.35
C HIS A 33 -16.31 2.25 -8.78
N PHE A 34 -15.05 2.05 -9.21
CA PHE A 34 -13.89 2.76 -8.67
C PHE A 34 -14.01 4.28 -8.81
N GLU A 35 -14.24 4.76 -10.04
CA GLU A 35 -14.33 6.21 -10.30
C GLU A 35 -15.52 6.86 -9.57
N TRP A 36 -16.65 6.18 -9.54
CA TRP A 36 -17.79 6.65 -8.77
C TRP A 36 -17.46 6.73 -7.29
N PHE A 37 -16.86 5.70 -6.71
CA PHE A 37 -16.51 5.67 -5.29
C PHE A 37 -15.51 6.77 -4.93
N VAL A 38 -14.44 6.94 -5.71
CA VAL A 38 -13.48 8.04 -5.55
C VAL A 38 -14.20 9.40 -5.55
N THR A 39 -15.08 9.61 -6.51
CA THR A 39 -15.85 10.86 -6.63
C THR A 39 -16.71 11.12 -5.38
N GLU A 40 -17.42 10.11 -4.87
CA GLU A 40 -18.25 10.25 -3.67
C GLU A 40 -17.41 10.51 -2.41
N VAL A 41 -16.27 9.80 -2.26
CA VAL A 41 -15.34 10.04 -1.13
C VAL A 41 -14.78 11.48 -1.17
N ARG A 42 -14.43 11.97 -2.36
CA ARG A 42 -13.94 13.36 -2.51
C ARG A 42 -15.00 14.41 -2.19
N LYS A 43 -16.29 14.16 -2.48
CA LYS A 43 -17.40 15.04 -2.04
C LYS A 43 -17.51 15.14 -0.52
N LEU A 44 -17.11 14.10 0.20
CA LEU A 44 -17.01 14.10 1.67
C LEU A 44 -15.74 14.79 2.19
N ASN A 45 -14.94 15.44 1.32
CA ASN A 45 -13.68 16.10 1.64
C ASN A 45 -12.63 15.13 2.28
N ARG A 46 -12.67 13.86 1.93
CA ARG A 46 -11.70 12.88 2.41
C ARG A 46 -10.56 12.74 1.41
N ARG A 47 -9.36 12.52 1.93
CA ARG A 47 -8.18 12.17 1.12
C ARG A 47 -8.35 10.76 0.56
N VAL A 48 -8.00 10.58 -0.70
CA VAL A 48 -8.00 9.26 -1.34
C VAL A 48 -6.59 8.90 -1.75
N ILE A 49 -6.16 7.69 -1.39
CA ILE A 49 -4.94 7.05 -1.85
C ILE A 49 -5.34 5.90 -2.77
N ASP A 50 -4.72 5.84 -3.93
CA ASP A 50 -4.81 4.72 -4.86
C ASP A 50 -3.47 3.98 -4.88
N ARG A 51 -3.48 2.70 -4.48
CA ARG A 51 -2.30 1.82 -4.58
C ARG A 51 -2.21 1.21 -5.96
N CYS A 52 -1.76 2.07 -6.85
CA CYS A 52 -1.84 1.88 -8.28
C CYS A 52 -0.83 0.84 -8.80
N ASN A 53 -1.33 -0.07 -9.60
CA ASN A 53 -0.49 -0.82 -10.51
C ASN A 53 -0.29 0.00 -11.79
N LEU A 54 0.84 0.69 -11.90
CA LEU A 54 1.13 1.64 -12.98
C LEU A 54 0.78 1.15 -14.40
N THR A 55 0.84 -0.16 -14.64
CA THR A 55 0.55 -0.72 -15.97
C THR A 55 -0.89 -0.57 -16.39
N ILE A 56 -1.84 -0.39 -15.43
CA ILE A 56 -3.26 -0.15 -15.74
C ILE A 56 -3.46 1.19 -16.45
N LEU A 57 -2.65 2.19 -16.12
CA LEU A 57 -2.77 3.55 -16.65
C LEU A 57 -2.52 3.65 -18.18
N SER A 58 -1.90 2.63 -18.76
CA SER A 58 -1.70 2.49 -20.21
C SER A 58 -2.54 1.38 -20.84
N ALA A 59 -3.36 0.68 -20.06
CA ALA A 59 -4.16 -0.42 -20.56
C ALA A 59 -5.35 0.08 -21.40
N PRO A 60 -5.75 -0.65 -22.46
CA PRO A 60 -6.95 -0.31 -23.23
C PRO A 60 -8.19 -0.19 -22.33
N GLY A 61 -8.95 0.89 -22.50
CA GLY A 61 -10.13 1.20 -21.68
C GLY A 61 -9.84 1.98 -20.40
N PHE A 62 -8.58 2.15 -19.99
CA PHE A 62 -8.18 2.82 -18.76
C PHE A 62 -7.28 4.05 -18.96
N THR A 63 -7.04 4.44 -20.21
CA THR A 63 -6.14 5.56 -20.56
C THR A 63 -6.61 6.93 -20.09
N HIS A 64 -7.86 7.06 -19.66
CA HIS A 64 -8.44 8.27 -19.07
C HIS A 64 -8.12 8.39 -17.56
N LEU A 65 -7.77 7.29 -16.90
CA LEU A 65 -7.55 7.27 -15.44
C LEU A 65 -6.50 8.25 -14.94
N PRO A 66 -5.34 8.46 -15.58
CA PRO A 66 -4.37 9.43 -15.09
C PRO A 66 -4.97 10.84 -14.94
N GLN A 67 -5.78 11.26 -15.91
CA GLN A 67 -6.47 12.54 -15.87
C GLN A 67 -7.53 12.56 -14.75
N PHE A 68 -8.34 11.51 -14.65
CA PHE A 68 -9.34 11.36 -13.58
C PHE A 68 -8.72 11.44 -12.18
N LEU A 69 -7.60 10.72 -11.94
CA LEU A 69 -6.89 10.72 -10.66
C LEU A 69 -6.36 12.14 -10.31
N ALA A 70 -5.83 12.85 -11.31
CA ALA A 70 -5.35 14.21 -11.13
C ALA A 70 -6.48 15.20 -10.81
N GLU A 71 -7.60 15.15 -11.53
CA GLU A 71 -8.78 16.01 -11.33
C GLU A 71 -9.40 15.82 -9.94
N HIS A 72 -9.40 14.59 -9.43
CA HIS A 72 -9.91 14.26 -8.10
C HIS A 72 -8.85 14.36 -7.00
N GLN A 73 -7.64 14.81 -7.35
CA GLN A 73 -6.52 14.95 -6.40
C GLN A 73 -6.28 13.65 -5.62
N VAL A 74 -6.32 12.52 -6.31
CA VAL A 74 -6.03 11.22 -5.71
C VAL A 74 -4.53 11.08 -5.54
N GLU A 75 -4.06 10.72 -4.35
CA GLU A 75 -2.66 10.38 -4.13
C GLU A 75 -2.37 9.02 -4.77
N VAL A 76 -1.36 8.97 -5.62
CA VAL A 76 -0.92 7.73 -6.26
C VAL A 76 0.26 7.15 -5.51
N VAL A 77 0.08 5.93 -5.00
CA VAL A 77 1.15 5.14 -4.38
C VAL A 77 1.48 3.98 -5.32
N ALA A 78 2.57 4.13 -6.05
CA ALA A 78 2.92 3.26 -7.17
C ALA A 78 3.97 2.22 -6.79
N SER A 79 3.73 0.96 -7.11
CA SER A 79 4.69 -0.11 -6.88
C SER A 79 5.79 -0.10 -7.94
N LEU A 80 6.99 0.35 -7.57
CA LEU A 80 8.19 0.27 -8.39
C LEU A 80 9.33 -0.36 -7.57
N PRO A 81 9.47 -1.69 -7.57
CA PRO A 81 10.37 -2.39 -6.66
C PRO A 81 11.85 -2.16 -6.96
N CYS A 82 12.20 -1.66 -8.14
CA CYS A 82 13.58 -1.32 -8.50
C CYS A 82 13.61 -0.26 -9.59
N TYR A 83 14.66 0.58 -9.61
CA TYR A 83 14.97 1.52 -10.69
C TYR A 83 15.78 0.87 -11.83
N LEU A 84 16.13 -0.42 -11.72
CA LEU A 84 16.77 -1.22 -12.76
C LEU A 84 15.74 -2.12 -13.44
N GLU A 85 15.73 -2.11 -14.77
CA GLU A 85 14.76 -2.86 -15.60
C GLU A 85 14.77 -4.34 -15.28
N ASP A 86 15.95 -4.98 -15.33
CA ASP A 86 16.07 -6.43 -15.12
C ASP A 86 15.56 -6.88 -13.74
N ASN A 87 15.83 -6.09 -12.70
CA ASN A 87 15.40 -6.41 -11.35
C ASN A 87 13.89 -6.18 -11.16
N CYS A 88 13.32 -5.14 -11.77
CA CYS A 88 11.91 -4.88 -11.74
C CYS A 88 11.14 -5.96 -12.53
N ASP A 89 11.58 -6.27 -13.73
CA ASP A 89 10.93 -7.24 -14.60
C ASP A 89 11.02 -8.67 -14.05
N SER A 90 12.11 -9.03 -13.34
CA SER A 90 12.21 -10.31 -12.65
C SER A 90 11.16 -10.50 -11.55
N GLN A 91 10.74 -9.41 -10.87
CA GLN A 91 9.75 -9.46 -9.81
C GLN A 91 8.30 -9.33 -10.34
N ARG A 92 8.10 -8.62 -11.44
CA ARG A 92 6.77 -8.19 -11.88
C ARG A 92 6.38 -8.66 -13.28
N GLY A 93 7.32 -9.22 -14.03
CA GLY A 93 7.13 -9.69 -15.40
C GLY A 93 7.76 -8.77 -16.44
N ASN A 94 8.07 -9.36 -17.61
CA ASN A 94 8.77 -8.69 -18.68
C ASN A 94 8.03 -7.45 -19.22
N GLY A 95 8.76 -6.34 -19.37
CA GLY A 95 8.25 -5.08 -19.89
C GLY A 95 7.41 -4.25 -18.93
N VAL A 96 7.25 -4.70 -17.66
CA VAL A 96 6.54 -3.95 -16.63
C VAL A 96 7.29 -2.68 -16.26
N PHE A 97 8.62 -2.73 -16.20
CA PHE A 97 9.44 -1.56 -15.92
C PHE A 97 9.19 -0.41 -16.92
N ARG A 98 9.25 -0.70 -18.21
CA ARG A 98 9.02 0.31 -19.25
C ARG A 98 7.66 0.95 -19.16
N LYS A 99 6.61 0.13 -19.04
CA LYS A 99 5.23 0.63 -18.86
C LYS A 99 5.10 1.48 -17.61
N SER A 100 5.80 1.11 -16.52
CA SER A 100 5.81 1.89 -15.29
C SER A 100 6.50 3.24 -15.46
N VAL A 101 7.63 3.29 -16.15
CA VAL A 101 8.33 4.55 -16.50
C VAL A 101 7.46 5.47 -17.33
N ASP A 102 6.78 4.95 -18.34
CA ASP A 102 5.89 5.74 -19.20
C ASP A 102 4.69 6.28 -18.41
N ALA A 103 4.10 5.48 -17.52
CA ALA A 103 3.01 5.91 -16.64
C ALA A 103 3.46 6.98 -15.64
N LEU A 104 4.66 6.85 -15.05
CA LEU A 104 5.21 7.86 -14.14
C LEU A 104 5.46 9.20 -14.86
N ARG A 105 5.99 9.16 -16.08
CA ARG A 105 6.15 10.37 -16.92
C ARG A 105 4.81 11.03 -17.23
N LEU A 106 3.80 10.23 -17.53
CA LEU A 106 2.45 10.74 -17.78
C LEU A 106 1.89 11.43 -16.53
N LEU A 107 2.02 10.83 -15.35
CA LEU A 107 1.59 11.42 -14.08
C LEU A 107 2.36 12.73 -13.79
N ASN A 108 3.69 12.76 -13.97
CA ASN A 108 4.46 14.00 -13.83
C ASN A 108 4.00 15.10 -14.82
N GLY A 109 3.66 14.70 -16.04
CA GLY A 109 3.10 15.62 -17.04
C GLY A 109 1.77 16.26 -16.62
N LEU A 110 0.96 15.54 -15.83
CA LEU A 110 -0.30 16.01 -15.25
C LEU A 110 -0.10 16.86 -13.97
N GLY A 111 1.13 16.96 -13.47
CA GLY A 111 1.46 17.79 -12.31
C GLY A 111 1.70 17.00 -11.01
N TYR A 112 1.73 15.69 -11.06
CA TYR A 112 2.16 14.89 -9.91
C TYR A 112 3.61 15.15 -9.54
N ALA A 113 3.92 15.09 -8.24
CA ALA A 113 5.23 15.30 -7.64
C ALA A 113 5.78 16.73 -7.78
N ARG A 114 4.98 17.72 -8.17
CA ARG A 114 5.40 19.11 -8.20
C ARG A 114 5.53 19.70 -6.80
N SER A 115 6.29 20.80 -6.71
CA SER A 115 6.57 21.49 -5.44
C SER A 115 5.34 22.12 -4.76
N ASP A 116 4.22 22.31 -5.48
CA ASP A 116 2.96 22.81 -4.91
C ASP A 116 2.24 21.79 -4.02
N GLY A 117 2.69 20.52 -4.03
CA GLY A 117 2.22 19.44 -3.15
C GLY A 117 0.76 19.00 -3.35
N LYS A 118 0.10 19.41 -4.43
CA LYS A 118 -1.32 19.10 -4.65
C LYS A 118 -1.55 17.68 -5.13
N LEU A 119 -0.69 17.20 -6.03
CA LEU A 119 -0.76 15.86 -6.60
C LEU A 119 0.44 15.05 -6.11
N ILE A 120 0.19 14.14 -5.18
CA ILE A 120 1.22 13.36 -4.52
C ILE A 120 1.42 12.04 -5.26
N LEU A 121 2.68 11.78 -5.62
CA LEU A 121 3.15 10.53 -6.19
C LEU A 121 4.21 9.92 -5.27
N SER A 122 3.91 8.79 -4.70
CA SER A 122 4.85 8.02 -3.87
C SER A 122 5.19 6.70 -4.55
N LEU A 123 6.40 6.22 -4.35
CA LEU A 123 6.84 4.92 -4.85
C LEU A 123 6.94 3.92 -3.70
N VAL A 124 6.75 2.64 -4.02
CA VAL A 124 6.90 1.54 -3.05
C VAL A 124 8.01 0.61 -3.51
N TYR A 125 8.94 0.37 -2.60
CA TYR A 125 10.01 -0.61 -2.73
C TYR A 125 9.79 -1.78 -1.78
N ASN A 126 10.01 -2.99 -2.29
CA ASN A 126 10.14 -4.21 -1.50
C ASN A 126 11.50 -4.85 -1.78
N PRO A 127 12.21 -5.36 -0.75
CA PRO A 127 13.49 -6.05 -0.96
C PRO A 127 13.30 -7.32 -1.79
N VAL A 128 14.35 -7.73 -2.49
CA VAL A 128 14.38 -9.01 -3.19
C VAL A 128 14.64 -10.12 -2.18
N GLY A 129 13.77 -11.12 -2.13
CA GLY A 129 13.92 -12.28 -1.26
C GLY A 129 13.75 -11.99 0.23
N PRO A 130 14.24 -12.90 1.10
CA PRO A 130 14.06 -12.85 2.55
C PRO A 130 15.11 -11.98 3.24
N SER A 131 15.01 -10.68 3.05
CA SER A 131 15.87 -9.67 3.68
C SER A 131 15.04 -8.50 4.21
N LEU A 132 15.57 -7.78 5.19
CA LEU A 132 15.00 -6.51 5.61
C LEU A 132 15.27 -5.43 4.56
N PRO A 133 14.40 -4.43 4.43
CA PRO A 133 14.66 -3.25 3.61
C PRO A 133 15.95 -2.54 4.08
N PRO A 134 16.71 -1.94 3.15
CA PRO A 134 17.78 -1.02 3.51
C PRO A 134 17.22 0.29 4.08
N ASP A 135 18.11 1.15 4.57
CA ASP A 135 17.76 2.50 5.01
C ASP A 135 16.92 3.24 3.95
N GLN A 136 15.73 3.67 4.36
CA GLN A 136 14.77 4.26 3.43
C GLN A 136 15.28 5.57 2.81
N GLN A 137 15.96 6.42 3.58
CA GLN A 137 16.42 7.72 3.09
C GLN A 137 17.53 7.57 2.05
N LYS A 138 18.49 6.67 2.31
CA LYS A 138 19.56 6.38 1.35
C LYS A 138 19.03 5.75 0.07
N LEU A 139 18.06 4.84 0.21
CA LEU A 139 17.44 4.22 -0.96
C LEU A 139 16.59 5.23 -1.74
N GLU A 140 15.84 6.10 -1.07
CA GLU A 140 15.07 7.16 -1.72
C GLU A 140 15.98 8.08 -2.53
N GLN A 141 17.14 8.49 -1.99
CA GLN A 141 18.08 9.32 -2.72
C GLN A 141 18.59 8.60 -3.99
N ALA A 142 18.92 7.31 -3.90
CA ALA A 142 19.34 6.54 -5.08
C ALA A 142 18.21 6.44 -6.13
N PHE A 143 16.95 6.24 -5.70
CA PHE A 143 15.81 6.27 -6.62
C PHE A 143 15.64 7.61 -7.29
N ARG A 144 15.77 8.74 -6.56
CA ARG A 144 15.70 10.10 -7.11
C ARG A 144 16.75 10.31 -8.18
N ASP A 145 18.02 10.01 -7.87
CA ASP A 145 19.14 10.22 -8.78
C ASP A 145 18.99 9.39 -10.06
N GLN A 146 18.62 8.12 -9.93
CA GLN A 146 18.47 7.20 -11.05
C GLN A 146 17.25 7.52 -11.93
N LEU A 147 16.11 7.77 -11.33
CA LEU A 147 14.88 8.06 -12.08
C LEU A 147 14.93 9.43 -12.75
N TRP A 148 15.51 10.44 -12.08
CA TRP A 148 15.69 11.75 -12.67
C TRP A 148 16.69 11.73 -13.81
N SER A 149 17.90 11.22 -13.58
CA SER A 149 18.97 11.27 -14.59
C SER A 149 18.66 10.45 -15.85
N ARG A 150 17.96 9.34 -15.71
CA ARG A 150 17.65 8.43 -16.83
C ARG A 150 16.34 8.74 -17.52
N PHE A 151 15.35 9.23 -16.79
CA PHE A 151 13.98 9.30 -17.28
C PHE A 151 13.30 10.64 -17.05
N GLY A 152 13.89 11.57 -16.28
CA GLY A 152 13.29 12.86 -15.92
C GLY A 152 12.05 12.70 -15.02
N ILE A 153 12.02 11.64 -14.18
CA ILE A 153 10.89 11.34 -13.30
C ILE A 153 11.16 11.89 -11.92
N GLU A 154 10.14 12.55 -11.36
CA GLU A 154 10.07 13.03 -9.99
C GLU A 154 9.00 12.26 -9.20
N PHE A 155 9.22 12.13 -7.90
CA PHE A 155 8.25 11.59 -6.95
C PHE A 155 8.41 12.26 -5.58
N ASN A 156 7.38 12.20 -4.74
CA ASN A 156 7.39 12.85 -3.42
C ASN A 156 8.13 12.02 -2.36
N GLN A 157 7.85 10.72 -2.27
CA GLN A 157 8.39 9.83 -1.25
C GLN A 157 8.62 8.42 -1.78
N LEU A 158 9.59 7.72 -1.20
CA LEU A 158 9.78 6.29 -1.39
C LEU A 158 9.40 5.57 -0.09
N TYR A 159 8.49 4.64 -0.17
CA TYR A 159 8.13 3.75 0.95
C TYR A 159 8.86 2.42 0.83
N THR A 160 9.65 2.08 1.84
CA THR A 160 10.27 0.76 1.94
C THR A 160 9.39 -0.15 2.79
N ILE A 161 8.97 -1.26 2.22
CA ILE A 161 8.07 -2.20 2.89
C ILE A 161 8.75 -3.55 3.05
N THR A 162 8.76 -4.07 4.27
CA THR A 162 9.24 -5.43 4.57
C THR A 162 8.34 -6.46 3.87
N ASN A 163 8.93 -7.48 3.27
CA ASN A 163 8.18 -8.57 2.70
C ASN A 163 7.46 -9.36 3.81
N MET A 164 6.14 -9.45 3.72
CA MET A 164 5.36 -10.26 4.65
C MET A 164 5.45 -11.73 4.30
N PRO A 165 5.72 -12.64 5.27
CA PRO A 165 5.77 -14.07 5.03
C PRO A 165 4.34 -14.66 4.88
N ILE A 166 3.62 -14.21 3.85
CA ILE A 166 2.24 -14.59 3.52
C ILE A 166 2.10 -14.78 2.01
N SER A 167 1.04 -15.47 1.58
CA SER A 167 0.67 -15.66 0.17
C SER A 167 1.86 -16.13 -0.68
N ARG A 168 2.05 -15.59 -1.88
CA ARG A 168 3.10 -16.03 -2.81
C ARG A 168 4.52 -15.98 -2.21
N PHE A 169 4.82 -14.98 -1.39
CA PHE A 169 6.14 -14.89 -0.76
C PHE A 169 6.34 -16.00 0.30
N LEU A 170 5.29 -16.41 1.00
CA LEU A 170 5.33 -17.58 1.88
C LEU A 170 5.58 -18.86 1.07
N ASP A 171 4.92 -19.03 -0.07
CA ASP A 171 5.14 -20.17 -0.96
C ASP A 171 6.59 -20.22 -1.44
N ASP A 172 7.16 -19.07 -1.85
CA ASP A 172 8.55 -18.95 -2.25
C ASP A 172 9.53 -19.30 -1.12
N LEU A 173 9.25 -18.85 0.11
CA LEU A 173 10.04 -19.18 1.30
C LEU A 173 10.01 -20.67 1.63
N ILE A 174 8.84 -21.31 1.53
CA ILE A 174 8.68 -22.74 1.77
C ILE A 174 9.39 -23.55 0.69
N ASN A 175 9.18 -23.20 -0.58
CA ASN A 175 9.79 -23.91 -1.73
C ASN A 175 11.32 -23.79 -1.76
N SER A 176 11.86 -22.70 -1.22
CA SER A 176 13.31 -22.46 -1.09
C SER A 176 13.90 -22.91 0.25
N GLU A 177 13.10 -23.52 1.12
CA GLU A 177 13.47 -23.96 2.48
C GLU A 177 14.04 -22.82 3.38
N ARG A 178 13.60 -21.56 3.13
CA ARG A 178 14.11 -20.37 3.83
C ARG A 178 13.12 -19.74 4.82
N TYR A 179 11.98 -20.38 5.06
CA TYR A 179 10.96 -19.83 5.94
C TYR A 179 11.47 -19.62 7.38
N ASP A 180 12.12 -20.62 7.97
CA ASP A 180 12.60 -20.54 9.35
C ASP A 180 13.76 -19.55 9.50
N GLU A 181 14.65 -19.46 8.49
CA GLU A 181 15.71 -18.44 8.41
C GLU A 181 15.11 -17.04 8.45
N TYR A 182 14.12 -16.77 7.57
CA TYR A 182 13.49 -15.46 7.46
C TYR A 182 12.70 -15.11 8.71
N MET A 183 11.94 -16.04 9.26
CA MET A 183 11.22 -15.80 10.52
C MET A 183 12.16 -15.53 11.68
N SER A 184 13.31 -16.22 11.75
CA SER A 184 14.34 -15.95 12.75
C SER A 184 14.93 -14.55 12.60
N LEU A 185 15.15 -14.10 11.36
CA LEU A 185 15.59 -12.73 11.06
C LEU A 185 14.56 -11.71 11.56
N LEU A 186 13.27 -11.89 11.22
CA LEU A 186 12.21 -10.96 11.65
C LEU A 186 12.08 -10.88 13.17
N VAL A 187 12.11 -12.02 13.86
CA VAL A 187 11.99 -12.11 15.31
C VAL A 187 13.19 -11.49 16.01
N SER A 188 14.42 -11.80 15.55
CA SER A 188 15.65 -11.23 16.14
C SER A 188 15.79 -9.72 15.89
N SER A 189 15.14 -9.22 14.84
CA SER A 189 15.10 -7.80 14.49
C SER A 189 13.89 -7.06 15.07
N PHE A 190 13.13 -7.69 15.97
CA PHE A 190 11.96 -7.07 16.59
C PHE A 190 12.34 -5.75 17.26
N ASN A 191 11.62 -4.69 16.91
CA ASN A 191 11.82 -3.35 17.45
C ASN A 191 10.53 -2.85 18.12
N ARG A 192 10.58 -2.74 19.45
CA ARG A 192 9.45 -2.30 20.25
C ARG A 192 9.01 -0.86 19.94
N GLU A 193 9.93 0.00 19.55
CA GLU A 193 9.63 1.42 19.26
C GLU A 193 8.75 1.59 18.04
N SER A 194 8.75 0.61 17.11
CA SER A 194 7.89 0.65 15.94
C SER A 194 6.40 0.42 16.24
N ILE A 195 6.05 -0.13 17.41
CA ILE A 195 4.69 -0.56 17.75
C ILE A 195 3.70 0.59 17.68
N ASP A 196 4.05 1.78 18.16
CA ASP A 196 3.13 2.91 18.25
C ASP A 196 2.78 3.49 16.86
N GLY A 197 3.64 3.30 15.86
CA GLY A 197 3.44 3.72 14.49
C GLY A 197 2.73 2.71 13.59
N LEU A 198 2.40 1.51 14.09
CA LEU A 198 1.77 0.47 13.26
C LEU A 198 0.39 0.89 12.77
N MET A 199 0.15 0.72 11.47
CA MET A 199 -1.10 1.13 10.83
C MET A 199 -2.33 0.40 11.37
N CYS A 200 -2.23 -0.86 11.78
CA CYS A 200 -3.33 -1.63 12.36
C CYS A 200 -3.93 -1.00 13.63
N ARG A 201 -3.25 -0.04 14.25
CA ARG A 201 -3.76 0.73 15.41
C ARG A 201 -4.72 1.85 15.04
N SER A 202 -4.71 2.29 13.78
CA SER A 202 -5.50 3.43 13.29
C SER A 202 -6.22 3.17 11.96
N THR A 203 -6.14 1.94 11.45
CA THR A 203 -6.75 1.55 10.18
C THR A 203 -7.80 0.47 10.40
N LEU A 204 -8.86 0.53 9.60
CA LEU A 204 -9.83 -0.53 9.43
C LEU A 204 -9.76 -1.00 7.98
N SER A 205 -9.52 -2.28 7.75
CA SER A 205 -9.49 -2.88 6.42
C SER A 205 -10.82 -3.56 6.11
N ILE A 206 -11.33 -3.36 4.91
CA ILE A 206 -12.61 -3.90 4.45
C ILE A 206 -12.35 -4.66 3.16
N ASP A 207 -12.63 -5.96 3.16
CA ASP A 207 -12.44 -6.78 1.98
C ASP A 207 -13.50 -6.51 0.89
N TRP A 208 -13.30 -7.13 -0.27
CA TRP A 208 -14.21 -6.98 -1.41
C TRP A 208 -15.63 -7.54 -1.14
N GLN A 209 -15.78 -8.42 -0.16
CA GLN A 209 -17.07 -8.98 0.29
C GLN A 209 -17.75 -8.11 1.35
N GLY A 210 -17.05 -7.14 1.93
CA GLY A 210 -17.56 -6.25 2.98
C GLY A 210 -17.21 -6.67 4.40
N TYR A 211 -16.34 -7.68 4.59
CA TYR A 211 -15.88 -8.09 5.93
C TYR A 211 -14.72 -7.22 6.43
N LEU A 212 -14.65 -7.07 7.77
CA LEU A 212 -13.75 -6.16 8.44
C LEU A 212 -12.56 -6.88 9.09
N PHE A 213 -11.40 -6.21 9.01
CA PHE A 213 -10.12 -6.69 9.53
C PHE A 213 -9.31 -5.51 10.10
N ASP A 214 -8.34 -5.80 10.98
CA ASP A 214 -7.45 -4.78 11.55
C ASP A 214 -6.48 -4.20 10.51
N CYS A 215 -6.10 -4.97 9.51
CA CYS A 215 -5.24 -4.56 8.40
C CYS A 215 -5.42 -5.50 7.20
N ASP A 216 -4.88 -5.09 6.07
CA ASP A 216 -4.89 -5.86 4.83
C ASP A 216 -4.12 -7.19 4.91
N PHE A 217 -3.08 -7.30 5.75
CA PHE A 217 -2.40 -8.58 6.00
C PHE A 217 -3.29 -9.56 6.77
N ASN A 218 -4.00 -9.09 7.80
CA ASN A 218 -4.99 -9.90 8.50
C ASN A 218 -6.12 -10.34 7.55
N GLN A 219 -6.56 -9.45 6.65
CA GLN A 219 -7.51 -9.77 5.59
C GLN A 219 -6.99 -10.91 4.69
N MET A 220 -5.73 -10.84 4.24
CA MET A 220 -5.12 -11.88 3.39
C MET A 220 -4.97 -13.23 4.09
N LEU A 221 -4.88 -13.23 5.42
CA LEU A 221 -4.76 -14.42 6.28
C LEU A 221 -6.10 -14.90 6.85
N ASP A 222 -7.20 -14.24 6.49
CA ASP A 222 -8.54 -14.50 7.03
C ASP A 222 -8.58 -14.44 8.58
N LEU A 223 -7.86 -13.46 9.15
CA LEU A 223 -7.86 -13.17 10.58
C LEU A 223 -8.82 -11.99 10.86
N PRO A 224 -10.10 -12.26 11.18
CA PRO A 224 -11.08 -11.21 11.39
C PRO A 224 -10.79 -10.41 12.66
N LEU A 225 -11.49 -9.29 12.82
CA LEU A 225 -11.50 -8.53 14.07
C LEU A 225 -11.75 -9.45 15.26
N LYS A 226 -11.01 -9.24 16.37
CA LYS A 226 -10.92 -10.16 17.51
C LYS A 226 -12.20 -10.22 18.36
N ASN A 227 -13.35 -10.46 17.78
CA ASN A 227 -14.59 -10.71 18.52
C ASN A 227 -15.31 -11.99 18.07
N ASN A 228 -14.55 -12.96 17.55
CA ASN A 228 -14.98 -14.33 17.18
C ASN A 228 -16.08 -14.45 16.11
N SER A 229 -16.53 -13.37 15.50
CA SER A 229 -17.43 -13.43 14.35
C SER A 229 -16.95 -12.48 13.28
N ARG A 230 -16.97 -12.93 12.02
CA ARG A 230 -16.76 -12.03 10.87
C ARG A 230 -17.82 -10.94 10.92
N GLN A 231 -17.39 -9.70 11.11
CA GLN A 231 -18.28 -8.55 11.03
C GLN A 231 -18.36 -8.06 9.60
N HIS A 232 -19.57 -7.80 9.14
CA HIS A 232 -19.81 -7.23 7.82
C HIS A 232 -20.15 -5.75 7.94
N ILE A 233 -19.71 -4.95 6.97
CA ILE A 233 -19.87 -3.49 6.96
C ILE A 233 -21.34 -3.04 7.00
N SER A 234 -22.30 -3.87 6.55
CA SER A 234 -23.73 -3.57 6.61
C SER A 234 -24.23 -3.32 8.03
N ASP A 235 -23.72 -4.11 8.97
CA ASP A 235 -24.18 -4.13 10.36
C ASP A 235 -23.22 -3.43 11.33
N PHE A 236 -22.04 -3.07 10.83
CA PHE A 236 -20.97 -2.48 11.63
C PHE A 236 -21.29 -1.03 12.04
N LYS A 237 -20.97 -0.72 13.30
CA LYS A 237 -21.05 0.62 13.88
C LYS A 237 -19.69 1.01 14.46
N LEU A 238 -19.31 2.28 14.36
CA LEU A 238 -18.01 2.78 14.86
C LEU A 238 -17.79 2.51 16.36
N GLN A 239 -18.84 2.48 17.16
CA GLN A 239 -18.75 2.13 18.58
C GLN A 239 -18.27 0.71 18.84
N ASP A 240 -18.43 -0.20 17.86
CA ASP A 240 -18.06 -1.62 18.01
C ASP A 240 -16.54 -1.81 17.98
N ILE A 241 -15.79 -0.81 17.45
CA ILE A 241 -14.32 -0.84 17.41
C ILE A 241 -13.69 -0.20 18.65
N GLN A 242 -14.47 0.45 19.53
CA GLN A 242 -13.94 1.04 20.74
C GLN A 242 -13.41 -0.04 21.67
N ASN A 243 -12.11 0.07 22.05
CA ASN A 243 -11.41 -0.87 22.93
C ASN A 243 -11.27 -2.31 22.38
N HIS A 244 -11.43 -2.54 21.08
CA HIS A 244 -11.16 -3.84 20.51
C HIS A 244 -9.65 -4.15 20.56
N SER A 245 -9.31 -5.44 20.66
CA SER A 245 -7.91 -5.89 20.62
C SER A 245 -7.56 -6.32 19.20
N ILE A 246 -6.46 -5.81 18.68
CA ILE A 246 -5.95 -6.18 17.36
C ILE A 246 -5.62 -7.67 17.31
N ALA A 247 -6.06 -8.35 16.26
CA ALA A 247 -5.68 -9.73 16.01
C ALA A 247 -4.22 -9.80 15.53
N VAL A 248 -3.39 -10.51 16.28
CA VAL A 248 -1.95 -10.61 15.99
C VAL A 248 -1.55 -12.04 15.61
N GLY A 249 -0.54 -12.15 14.76
CA GLY A 249 0.05 -13.41 14.33
C GLY A 249 1.54 -13.30 14.02
N ARG A 250 2.16 -14.39 13.57
CA ARG A 250 3.61 -14.41 13.28
C ARG A 250 4.02 -13.40 12.19
N HIS A 251 3.13 -13.09 11.25
CA HIS A 251 3.36 -12.08 10.19
C HIS A 251 3.60 -10.67 10.76
N CYS A 252 3.06 -10.36 11.96
CA CYS A 252 3.24 -9.04 12.59
C CYS A 252 4.71 -8.69 12.86
N TYR A 253 5.59 -9.70 12.97
CA TYR A 253 7.03 -9.45 13.05
C TYR A 253 7.58 -8.75 11.80
N GLY A 254 6.95 -8.93 10.63
CA GLY A 254 7.31 -8.17 9.43
C GLY A 254 7.05 -6.66 9.56
N CYS A 255 6.01 -6.26 10.31
CA CYS A 255 5.72 -4.85 10.57
C CYS A 255 6.62 -4.25 11.66
N THR A 256 7.20 -5.07 12.55
CA THR A 256 7.96 -4.62 13.72
C THR A 256 9.46 -4.83 13.61
N ALA A 257 9.95 -5.48 12.55
CA ALA A 257 11.37 -5.74 12.35
C ALA A 257 12.14 -4.48 11.91
N GLY A 258 13.34 -4.28 12.43
CA GLY A 258 14.26 -3.20 12.07
C GLY A 258 13.66 -1.80 12.34
N ALA A 259 13.60 -0.98 11.31
CA ALA A 259 12.96 0.35 11.39
C ALA A 259 11.42 0.30 11.47
N GLY A 260 10.85 -0.89 11.52
CA GLY A 260 9.41 -1.09 11.36
C GLY A 260 8.94 -0.91 9.91
N SER A 261 7.74 -1.37 9.62
CA SER A 261 7.16 -1.27 8.28
C SER A 261 5.67 -1.01 8.34
N SER A 262 5.22 -0.04 7.58
CA SER A 262 3.81 0.26 7.36
C SER A 262 3.55 0.46 5.88
N CYS A 263 2.29 0.65 5.50
CA CYS A 263 1.94 1.01 4.13
C CYS A 263 2.46 2.40 3.69
N ARG A 264 3.09 3.14 4.60
CA ARG A 264 3.80 4.41 4.34
C ARG A 264 5.31 4.28 4.55
N GLY A 265 5.86 3.07 4.45
CA GLY A 265 7.27 2.78 4.57
C GLY A 265 7.75 2.58 6.01
N ALA A 266 9.03 2.84 6.23
CA ALA A 266 9.67 2.71 7.53
C ALA A 266 9.02 3.63 8.58
N LEU A 267 8.84 3.10 9.80
CA LEU A 267 8.19 3.81 10.91
C LEU A 267 9.17 4.67 11.69
N LEU A 268 10.43 4.25 11.74
CA LEU A 268 11.49 4.92 12.48
C LEU A 268 12.61 5.31 11.52
N ALA A 269 13.23 6.45 11.76
CA ALA A 269 14.51 6.75 11.12
C ALA A 269 15.58 5.81 11.70
N GLU A 270 16.46 5.26 10.86
CA GLU A 270 17.61 4.53 11.39
C GLU A 270 18.48 5.49 12.21
N ALA A 271 18.89 5.04 13.40
CA ALA A 271 19.84 5.80 14.20
C ALA A 271 21.12 5.97 13.38
N THR A 272 21.51 7.21 13.10
CA THR A 272 22.81 7.55 12.52
C THR A 272 23.89 7.08 13.48
N THR A 273 24.51 5.93 13.16
CA THR A 273 25.71 5.43 13.84
C THR A 273 26.94 6.14 13.32
#